data_8e72b907268fad4f02d5f758c5cf3214
#
_entry.id   8e72b907268fad4f02d5f758c5cf3214
#
_cell.length_a   1.000
_cell.length_b   1.000
_cell.length_c   1.000
_cell.angle_alpha   90.00
_cell.angle_beta   90.00
_cell.angle_gamma   90.00
#
_symmetry.space_group_name_H-M   'P 1'
#
loop_
_entity.id
_entity.type
_entity.pdbx_description
1 polymer ?
#
loop_
_entity_poly.entity_id
_entity_poly.type
_entity_poly.pdbx_seq_one_letter_code
_entity_poly.pdbx_strand_id
1 'polypeptide(L)'
;MDVSAAFDKVWHNGLLAKLDQIGVEGTFLDTIRSYLAGRKQVVVVDGVKSDILEVQAGVPQGSRLGPLLFIIYMNDIGNDIESDILIFADDTSLMATGSDPAETAEKLNRDLEKISQWATKWRVIFNAKKSKDIIFSNKLLNNSPPLIFGETLIERVNTHKHLGLFLTSNLDWSVQVNEVCLKANKKLAVLRSVKLLSRQTLDLLFKLTVRSVVDYALPVYYKCIKVTDLARLENLQYKAAKIVTGAYHYTSKDKLNLELGWETIQTRGDLLSLNFFQKIHLQETRPLIRTCMPKLDFEKTCMTRSNGGYIPFKYKSEKFNNSFFPNTLKIWNALPRHIQSANIEEFKECTKKEFKPPRYKHFARGSKLGNILLTRIRVGRSSLNQHKFTIGLSDSPECLCHCKSESPEHFFLDCFLYSLECQILSD
;
A
#
# COMPACT_ATOMS: atom_id res chain seq x y z
N MET A 1 -19.11 1.20 -9.35
CA MET A 1 -20.46 0.61 -9.15
C MET A 1 -20.35 -0.46 -8.08
N ASP A 2 -21.34 -0.61 -7.23
CA ASP A 2 -21.36 -1.53 -6.06
C ASP A 2 -22.42 -2.62 -6.31
N VAL A 3 -22.07 -3.90 -6.11
CA VAL A 3 -23.02 -5.02 -6.28
C VAL A 3 -23.65 -5.35 -4.94
N SER A 4 -24.97 -5.41 -4.88
CA SER A 4 -25.72 -5.71 -3.66
C SER A 4 -25.68 -7.19 -3.30
N ALA A 5 -25.11 -7.54 -2.13
CA ALA A 5 -25.00 -8.93 -1.64
C ALA A 5 -24.41 -9.88 -2.69
N ALA A 6 -23.27 -9.48 -3.27
CA ALA A 6 -22.64 -10.07 -4.44
C ALA A 6 -22.51 -11.60 -4.37
N PHE A 7 -21.92 -12.11 -3.28
CA PHE A 7 -21.72 -13.55 -3.09
C PHE A 7 -23.01 -14.32 -2.80
N ASP A 8 -23.99 -13.68 -2.19
CA ASP A 8 -25.23 -14.35 -1.72
C ASP A 8 -26.30 -14.43 -2.82
N LYS A 9 -26.13 -13.68 -3.93
CA LYS A 9 -27.13 -13.57 -5.00
C LYS A 9 -26.68 -14.18 -6.34
N VAL A 10 -25.58 -14.89 -6.39
CA VAL A 10 -25.15 -15.58 -7.62
C VAL A 10 -26.23 -16.59 -8.03
N TRP A 11 -26.79 -16.43 -9.22
CA TRP A 11 -27.79 -17.35 -9.76
C TRP A 11 -27.11 -18.65 -10.19
N HIS A 12 -27.43 -19.79 -9.53
CA HIS A 12 -26.77 -21.08 -9.75
C HIS A 12 -26.86 -21.56 -11.19
N ASN A 13 -28.03 -21.55 -11.81
CA ASN A 13 -28.19 -21.99 -13.19
C ASN A 13 -27.44 -21.07 -14.17
N GLY A 14 -27.42 -19.77 -13.92
CA GLY A 14 -26.65 -18.82 -14.72
C GLY A 14 -25.14 -19.06 -14.59
N LEU A 15 -24.65 -19.35 -13.40
CA LEU A 15 -23.24 -19.70 -13.17
C LEU A 15 -22.87 -21.01 -13.90
N LEU A 16 -23.71 -22.04 -13.77
CA LEU A 16 -23.48 -23.31 -14.48
C LEU A 16 -23.48 -23.14 -16.00
N ALA A 17 -24.39 -22.34 -16.55
CA ALA A 17 -24.39 -22.00 -17.98
C ALA A 17 -23.10 -21.28 -18.43
N LYS A 18 -22.57 -20.36 -17.62
CA LYS A 18 -21.28 -19.68 -17.90
C LYS A 18 -20.09 -20.62 -17.80
N LEU A 19 -20.11 -21.57 -16.85
CA LEU A 19 -19.08 -22.57 -16.72
C LEU A 19 -19.05 -23.50 -17.96
N ASP A 20 -20.22 -23.94 -18.42
CA ASP A 20 -20.37 -24.71 -19.65
C ASP A 20 -19.83 -23.96 -20.88
N GLN A 21 -20.18 -22.67 -21.03
CA GLN A 21 -19.71 -21.81 -22.11
C GLN A 21 -18.18 -21.66 -22.18
N ILE A 22 -17.48 -21.74 -21.05
CA ILE A 22 -16.02 -21.69 -20.99
C ILE A 22 -15.35 -23.06 -21.05
N GLY A 23 -16.11 -24.12 -21.35
CA GLY A 23 -15.60 -25.48 -21.54
C GLY A 23 -15.45 -26.32 -20.28
N VAL A 24 -16.14 -25.94 -19.19
CA VAL A 24 -16.23 -26.78 -17.98
C VAL A 24 -17.39 -27.76 -18.15
N GLU A 25 -17.09 -29.01 -18.45
CA GLU A 25 -18.09 -30.04 -18.83
C GLU A 25 -18.01 -31.30 -17.95
N GLY A 26 -18.98 -32.20 -18.13
CA GLY A 26 -19.00 -33.56 -17.56
C GLY A 26 -18.96 -33.56 -16.04
N THR A 27 -18.22 -34.51 -15.47
CA THR A 27 -18.15 -34.76 -14.02
C THR A 27 -17.75 -33.53 -13.21
N PHE A 28 -16.93 -32.65 -13.82
CA PHE A 28 -16.49 -31.44 -13.11
C PHE A 28 -17.64 -30.43 -12.96
N LEU A 29 -18.42 -30.21 -14.02
CA LEU A 29 -19.62 -29.37 -13.97
C LEU A 29 -20.67 -29.92 -12.99
N ASP A 30 -20.86 -31.24 -13.01
CA ASP A 30 -21.80 -31.95 -12.11
C ASP A 30 -21.34 -31.83 -10.64
N THR A 31 -20.03 -31.89 -10.40
CA THR A 31 -19.47 -31.65 -9.06
C THR A 31 -19.80 -30.23 -8.56
N ILE A 32 -19.64 -29.21 -9.39
CA ILE A 32 -19.98 -27.83 -9.03
C ILE A 32 -21.50 -27.71 -8.82
N ARG A 33 -22.29 -28.32 -9.66
CA ARG A 33 -23.76 -28.37 -9.50
C ARG A 33 -24.15 -28.95 -8.15
N SER A 34 -23.59 -30.10 -7.79
CA SER A 34 -23.82 -30.76 -6.49
C SER A 34 -23.34 -29.89 -5.32
N TYR A 35 -22.19 -29.20 -5.48
CA TYR A 35 -21.65 -28.29 -4.48
C TYR A 35 -22.56 -27.10 -4.19
N LEU A 36 -23.32 -26.63 -5.17
CA LEU A 36 -24.24 -25.49 -5.02
C LEU A 36 -25.65 -25.94 -4.59
N ALA A 37 -26.06 -27.16 -4.89
CA ALA A 37 -27.41 -27.65 -4.68
C ALA A 37 -27.66 -28.11 -3.23
N GLY A 38 -28.91 -28.03 -2.77
CA GLY A 38 -29.38 -28.58 -1.50
C GLY A 38 -28.74 -27.98 -0.26
N ARG A 39 -28.15 -26.80 -0.39
CA ARG A 39 -27.50 -26.12 0.73
C ARG A 39 -28.53 -25.55 1.68
N LYS A 40 -28.21 -25.61 2.99
CA LYS A 40 -29.03 -25.09 4.07
C LYS A 40 -28.19 -24.16 4.95
N GLN A 41 -28.84 -23.20 5.55
CA GLN A 41 -28.18 -22.28 6.50
C GLN A 41 -29.00 -22.12 7.77
N VAL A 42 -28.33 -21.85 8.87
CA VAL A 42 -28.89 -21.53 10.16
C VAL A 42 -28.06 -20.42 10.80
N VAL A 43 -28.69 -19.49 11.47
CA VAL A 43 -28.00 -18.43 12.22
C VAL A 43 -27.93 -18.88 13.69
N VAL A 44 -26.76 -18.70 14.29
CA VAL A 44 -26.53 -19.01 15.71
C VAL A 44 -26.14 -17.72 16.44
N VAL A 45 -26.93 -17.32 17.44
CA VAL A 45 -26.65 -16.16 18.30
C VAL A 45 -26.74 -16.63 19.76
N ASP A 46 -25.66 -16.44 20.50
CA ASP A 46 -25.59 -16.86 21.93
C ASP A 46 -25.98 -18.32 22.19
N GLY A 47 -25.64 -19.21 21.23
CA GLY A 47 -25.96 -20.64 21.31
C GLY A 47 -27.39 -21.02 20.86
N VAL A 48 -28.25 -20.06 20.57
CA VAL A 48 -29.60 -20.28 20.05
C VAL A 48 -29.56 -20.33 18.52
N LYS A 49 -30.17 -21.37 17.94
CA LYS A 49 -30.24 -21.57 16.49
C LYS A 49 -31.58 -21.06 15.96
N SER A 50 -31.53 -20.40 14.79
CA SER A 50 -32.73 -20.09 14.00
C SER A 50 -33.29 -21.34 13.33
N ASP A 51 -34.44 -21.20 12.68
CA ASP A 51 -34.94 -22.22 11.75
C ASP A 51 -33.95 -22.43 10.59
N ILE A 52 -33.98 -23.64 10.05
CA ILE A 52 -33.16 -24.00 8.89
C ILE A 52 -33.84 -23.48 7.64
N LEU A 53 -33.09 -22.67 6.85
CA LEU A 53 -33.53 -22.16 5.56
C LEU A 53 -32.71 -22.74 4.44
N GLU A 54 -33.38 -23.05 3.31
CA GLU A 54 -32.68 -23.46 2.08
C GLU A 54 -31.99 -22.26 1.37
N VAL A 55 -30.80 -22.50 0.87
CA VAL A 55 -30.01 -21.51 0.11
C VAL A 55 -30.22 -21.75 -1.38
N GLN A 56 -31.06 -20.93 -2.01
CA GLN A 56 -31.43 -21.08 -3.42
C GLN A 56 -30.49 -20.32 -4.39
N ALA A 57 -29.64 -19.44 -3.86
CA ALA A 57 -28.68 -18.66 -4.65
C ALA A 57 -27.41 -18.42 -3.82
N GLY A 58 -26.38 -17.93 -4.51
CA GLY A 58 -25.12 -17.53 -3.88
C GLY A 58 -24.07 -18.63 -3.83
N VAL A 59 -22.84 -18.18 -3.64
CA VAL A 59 -21.66 -19.04 -3.47
C VAL A 59 -21.22 -19.01 -2.00
N PRO A 60 -20.70 -20.13 -1.46
CA PRO A 60 -20.32 -20.21 -0.04
C PRO A 60 -19.26 -19.19 0.33
N GLN A 61 -19.58 -18.26 1.22
CA GLN A 61 -18.61 -17.35 1.81
C GLN A 61 -17.63 -18.14 2.71
N GLY A 62 -16.33 -17.78 2.64
CA GLY A 62 -15.26 -18.48 3.36
C GLY A 62 -14.74 -19.76 2.68
N SER A 63 -15.36 -20.20 1.58
CA SER A 63 -14.81 -21.29 0.76
C SER A 63 -13.73 -20.79 -0.20
N ARG A 64 -12.85 -21.69 -0.67
CA ARG A 64 -11.85 -21.37 -1.70
C ARG A 64 -12.47 -21.21 -3.10
N LEU A 65 -13.54 -21.93 -3.38
CA LEU A 65 -14.24 -21.91 -4.68
C LEU A 65 -15.16 -20.70 -4.83
N GLY A 66 -15.79 -20.22 -3.76
CA GLY A 66 -16.73 -19.11 -3.81
C GLY A 66 -16.21 -17.86 -4.56
N PRO A 67 -15.06 -17.31 -4.20
CA PRO A 67 -14.49 -16.17 -4.92
C PRO A 67 -14.19 -16.47 -6.38
N LEU A 68 -13.68 -17.65 -6.72
CA LEU A 68 -13.41 -18.05 -8.10
C LEU A 68 -14.69 -18.13 -8.93
N LEU A 69 -15.72 -18.79 -8.41
CA LEU A 69 -17.02 -18.92 -9.07
C LEU A 69 -17.68 -17.54 -9.27
N PHE A 70 -17.54 -16.64 -8.30
CA PHE A 70 -18.03 -15.27 -8.45
C PHE A 70 -17.28 -14.50 -9.55
N ILE A 71 -15.95 -14.61 -9.61
CA ILE A 71 -15.15 -13.96 -10.67
C ILE A 71 -15.56 -14.50 -12.05
N ILE A 72 -15.75 -15.80 -12.20
CA ILE A 72 -16.23 -16.42 -13.44
C ILE A 72 -17.61 -15.86 -13.80
N TYR A 73 -18.50 -15.73 -12.81
CA TYR A 73 -19.85 -15.20 -13.01
C TYR A 73 -19.87 -13.78 -13.52
N MET A 74 -18.91 -12.94 -13.09
CA MET A 74 -18.79 -11.52 -13.46
C MET A 74 -17.94 -11.27 -14.72
N ASN A 75 -17.21 -12.29 -15.23
CA ASN A 75 -16.12 -12.10 -16.17
C ASN A 75 -16.52 -11.50 -17.52
N ASP A 76 -17.74 -11.73 -17.98
CA ASP A 76 -18.27 -11.29 -19.28
C ASP A 76 -19.01 -9.93 -19.23
N ILE A 77 -19.06 -9.26 -18.08
CA ILE A 77 -19.69 -7.93 -17.93
C ILE A 77 -19.04 -6.86 -18.81
N GLY A 78 -17.76 -7.04 -19.13
CA GLY A 78 -17.00 -6.13 -19.98
C GLY A 78 -17.17 -6.36 -21.48
N ASN A 79 -17.95 -7.32 -21.92
CA ASN A 79 -18.20 -7.57 -23.32
C ASN A 79 -19.03 -6.41 -23.91
N ASP A 80 -18.65 -5.93 -25.09
CA ASP A 80 -19.31 -4.85 -25.82
C ASP A 80 -19.27 -3.46 -25.14
N ILE A 81 -18.43 -3.27 -24.11
CA ILE A 81 -18.22 -2.00 -23.42
C ILE A 81 -17.16 -1.18 -24.17
N GLU A 82 -17.49 0.09 -24.45
CA GLU A 82 -16.59 1.02 -25.15
C GLU A 82 -15.57 1.69 -24.22
N SER A 83 -15.88 1.81 -22.94
CA SER A 83 -15.04 2.41 -21.91
C SER A 83 -14.10 1.37 -21.28
N ASP A 84 -13.06 1.81 -20.61
CA ASP A 84 -12.23 0.92 -19.81
C ASP A 84 -13.02 0.43 -18.59
N ILE A 85 -13.13 -0.89 -18.44
CA ILE A 85 -13.78 -1.52 -17.27
C ILE A 85 -12.76 -2.22 -16.39
N LEU A 86 -12.80 -1.94 -15.10
CA LEU A 86 -11.98 -2.56 -14.08
C LEU A 86 -12.88 -3.24 -13.05
N ILE A 87 -12.66 -4.52 -12.82
CA ILE A 87 -13.43 -5.34 -11.89
C ILE A 87 -12.51 -5.86 -10.81
N PHE A 88 -12.87 -5.60 -9.55
CA PHE A 88 -12.20 -6.16 -8.38
C PHE A 88 -13.27 -6.79 -7.47
N ALA A 89 -13.46 -8.08 -7.58
CA ALA A 89 -14.58 -8.81 -6.98
C ALA A 89 -15.93 -8.15 -7.36
N ASP A 90 -16.64 -7.59 -6.40
CA ASP A 90 -17.91 -6.88 -6.55
C ASP A 90 -17.75 -5.40 -6.94
N ASP A 91 -16.59 -4.81 -6.70
CA ASP A 91 -16.30 -3.42 -7.10
C ASP A 91 -16.05 -3.34 -8.61
N THR A 92 -16.94 -2.67 -9.34
CA THR A 92 -16.81 -2.44 -10.77
C THR A 92 -16.64 -0.94 -11.06
N SER A 93 -15.59 -0.60 -11.82
CA SER A 93 -15.28 0.78 -12.22
C SER A 93 -15.26 0.90 -13.72
N LEU A 94 -15.98 1.92 -14.25
CA LEU A 94 -15.92 2.35 -15.64
C LEU A 94 -15.08 3.61 -15.72
N MET A 95 -14.21 3.69 -16.71
CA MET A 95 -13.39 4.87 -16.98
C MET A 95 -13.46 5.25 -18.44
N ALA A 96 -13.73 6.51 -18.70
CA ALA A 96 -13.64 7.09 -20.04
C ALA A 96 -12.80 8.37 -19.99
N THR A 97 -12.04 8.60 -21.05
CA THR A 97 -11.25 9.82 -21.24
C THR A 97 -11.68 10.50 -22.52
N GLY A 98 -11.80 11.81 -22.50
CA GLY A 98 -12.19 12.59 -23.66
C GLY A 98 -11.87 14.07 -23.47
N SER A 99 -11.93 14.84 -24.56
CA SER A 99 -11.77 16.30 -24.56
C SER A 99 -13.10 17.02 -24.29
N ASP A 100 -14.20 16.39 -24.66
CA ASP A 100 -15.58 16.87 -24.42
C ASP A 100 -16.24 16.08 -23.29
N PRO A 101 -16.66 16.74 -22.20
CA PRO A 101 -17.36 16.13 -21.10
C PRO A 101 -18.72 15.54 -21.47
N ALA A 102 -19.44 16.17 -22.45
CA ALA A 102 -20.75 15.70 -22.88
C ALA A 102 -20.63 14.37 -23.64
N GLU A 103 -19.75 14.30 -24.63
CA GLU A 103 -19.44 13.07 -25.38
C GLU A 103 -18.97 11.93 -24.46
N THR A 104 -18.12 12.27 -23.50
CA THR A 104 -17.59 11.30 -22.50
C THR A 104 -18.72 10.74 -21.63
N ALA A 105 -19.64 11.59 -21.17
CA ALA A 105 -20.79 11.18 -20.37
C ALA A 105 -21.78 10.33 -21.17
N GLU A 106 -22.03 10.69 -22.44
CA GLU A 106 -22.89 9.89 -23.35
C GLU A 106 -22.29 8.49 -23.57
N LYS A 107 -20.98 8.40 -23.80
CA LYS A 107 -20.27 7.11 -23.91
C LYS A 107 -20.49 6.26 -22.66
N LEU A 108 -20.26 6.84 -21.48
CA LEU A 108 -20.48 6.14 -20.21
C LEU A 108 -21.94 5.73 -20.00
N ASN A 109 -22.91 6.56 -20.40
CA ASN A 109 -24.33 6.23 -20.30
C ASN A 109 -24.71 5.06 -21.21
N ARG A 110 -24.19 4.99 -22.47
CA ARG A 110 -24.38 3.83 -23.34
C ARG A 110 -23.82 2.54 -22.70
N ASP A 111 -22.65 2.61 -22.09
CA ASP A 111 -22.06 1.46 -21.42
C ASP A 111 -22.82 1.06 -20.15
N LEU A 112 -23.30 2.03 -19.38
CA LEU A 112 -24.15 1.76 -18.20
C LEU A 112 -25.46 1.08 -18.59
N GLU A 113 -26.05 1.43 -19.73
CA GLU A 113 -27.25 0.75 -20.27
C GLU A 113 -26.94 -0.70 -20.63
N LYS A 114 -25.83 -0.96 -21.35
CA LYS A 114 -25.39 -2.33 -21.68
C LYS A 114 -25.16 -3.17 -20.41
N ILE A 115 -24.54 -2.58 -19.37
CA ILE A 115 -24.35 -3.24 -18.08
C ILE A 115 -25.68 -3.49 -17.37
N SER A 116 -26.64 -2.57 -17.46
CA SER A 116 -27.99 -2.75 -16.89
C SER A 116 -28.73 -3.94 -17.54
N GLN A 117 -28.64 -4.06 -18.86
CA GLN A 117 -29.20 -5.19 -19.62
C GLN A 117 -28.51 -6.51 -19.23
N TRP A 118 -27.17 -6.51 -19.15
CA TRP A 118 -26.38 -7.65 -18.68
C TRP A 118 -26.78 -8.06 -17.26
N ALA A 119 -26.91 -7.08 -16.35
CA ALA A 119 -27.30 -7.30 -14.97
C ALA A 119 -28.70 -7.94 -14.86
N THR A 120 -29.65 -7.47 -15.66
CA THR A 120 -30.99 -8.05 -15.75
C THR A 120 -30.96 -9.49 -16.24
N LYS A 121 -30.22 -9.78 -17.31
CA LYS A 121 -30.03 -11.13 -17.87
C LYS A 121 -29.46 -12.11 -16.83
N TRP A 122 -28.42 -11.68 -16.12
CA TRP A 122 -27.70 -12.53 -15.16
C TRP A 122 -28.18 -12.37 -13.72
N ARG A 123 -29.27 -11.65 -13.48
CA ARG A 123 -29.87 -11.43 -12.14
C ARG A 123 -28.88 -10.83 -11.12
N VAL A 124 -27.95 -9.98 -11.60
CA VAL A 124 -27.04 -9.22 -10.75
C VAL A 124 -27.70 -7.90 -10.37
N ILE A 125 -27.66 -7.54 -9.10
CA ILE A 125 -28.29 -6.30 -8.62
C ILE A 125 -27.20 -5.32 -8.23
N PHE A 126 -27.02 -4.28 -9.04
CA PHE A 126 -26.17 -3.15 -8.68
C PHE A 126 -26.92 -2.17 -7.77
N ASN A 127 -26.20 -1.59 -6.83
CA ASN A 127 -26.73 -0.54 -5.96
C ASN A 127 -26.40 0.84 -6.55
N ALA A 128 -27.29 1.38 -7.38
CA ALA A 128 -27.11 2.68 -7.98
C ALA A 128 -26.91 3.81 -6.94
N LYS A 129 -27.57 3.73 -5.76
CA LYS A 129 -27.43 4.74 -4.70
C LYS A 129 -26.03 4.76 -4.06
N LYS A 130 -25.33 3.62 -4.03
CA LYS A 130 -23.94 3.53 -3.56
C LYS A 130 -22.93 3.81 -4.67
N SER A 131 -23.33 3.69 -5.92
CA SER A 131 -22.50 4.04 -7.08
C SER A 131 -22.23 5.53 -7.11
N LYS A 132 -21.03 5.94 -7.50
CA LYS A 132 -20.61 7.34 -7.53
C LYS A 132 -19.94 7.67 -8.84
N ASP A 133 -20.14 8.89 -9.30
CA ASP A 133 -19.47 9.51 -10.44
C ASP A 133 -18.42 10.50 -9.93
N ILE A 134 -17.20 10.41 -10.45
CA ILE A 134 -16.14 11.36 -10.16
C ILE A 134 -15.43 11.79 -11.45
N ILE A 135 -15.36 13.08 -11.69
CA ILE A 135 -14.68 13.66 -12.85
C ILE A 135 -13.33 14.18 -12.42
N PHE A 136 -12.27 13.66 -13.04
CA PHE A 136 -10.91 14.14 -12.84
C PHE A 136 -10.60 15.23 -13.87
N SER A 137 -10.66 16.48 -13.46
CA SER A 137 -10.37 17.63 -14.32
C SER A 137 -9.81 18.80 -13.55
N ASN A 138 -8.92 19.57 -14.18
CA ASN A 138 -8.47 20.88 -13.67
C ASN A 138 -9.35 22.03 -14.17
N LYS A 139 -10.32 21.76 -15.08
CA LYS A 139 -11.25 22.74 -15.59
C LYS A 139 -12.56 22.70 -14.79
N LEU A 140 -13.20 23.84 -14.63
CA LEU A 140 -14.58 23.90 -14.14
C LEU A 140 -15.49 23.29 -15.21
N LEU A 141 -16.05 22.13 -14.93
CA LEU A 141 -16.93 21.40 -15.84
C LEU A 141 -18.38 21.58 -15.41
N ASN A 142 -18.97 22.73 -15.79
CA ASN A 142 -20.36 23.05 -15.43
C ASN A 142 -21.41 22.30 -16.27
N ASN A 143 -21.02 21.69 -17.42
CA ASN A 143 -21.94 21.14 -18.42
C ASN A 143 -21.77 19.64 -18.70
N SER A 144 -21.20 18.86 -17.79
CA SER A 144 -21.16 17.42 -17.99
C SER A 144 -22.53 16.80 -17.64
N PRO A 145 -23.20 16.10 -18.56
CA PRO A 145 -24.44 15.41 -18.29
C PRO A 145 -24.35 14.44 -17.11
N PRO A 146 -25.45 14.18 -16.43
CA PRO A 146 -25.49 13.19 -15.36
C PRO A 146 -25.36 11.77 -15.93
N LEU A 147 -24.80 10.88 -15.13
CA LEU A 147 -24.79 9.46 -15.41
C LEU A 147 -26.03 8.79 -14.81
N ILE A 148 -26.64 7.88 -15.56
CA ILE A 148 -27.88 7.19 -15.21
C ILE A 148 -27.62 5.68 -15.26
N PHE A 149 -28.03 4.96 -14.24
CA PHE A 149 -28.00 3.50 -14.21
C PHE A 149 -29.43 2.96 -14.02
N GLY A 150 -29.97 2.32 -15.05
CA GLY A 150 -31.39 2.02 -15.13
C GLY A 150 -32.23 3.31 -15.07
N GLU A 151 -33.05 3.43 -14.01
CA GLU A 151 -33.86 4.64 -13.79
C GLU A 151 -33.25 5.57 -12.72
N THR A 152 -32.08 5.23 -12.17
CA THR A 152 -31.49 5.94 -11.03
C THR A 152 -30.33 6.81 -11.47
N LEU A 153 -30.38 8.08 -11.05
CA LEU A 153 -29.27 9.02 -11.22
C LEU A 153 -28.10 8.64 -10.33
N ILE A 154 -26.90 8.56 -10.90
CA ILE A 154 -25.66 8.35 -10.15
C ILE A 154 -25.20 9.68 -9.56
N GLU A 155 -24.98 9.69 -8.24
CA GLU A 155 -24.53 10.89 -7.54
C GLU A 155 -23.09 11.25 -7.94
N ARG A 156 -22.91 12.50 -8.40
CA ARG A 156 -21.58 13.06 -8.66
C ARG A 156 -20.94 13.56 -7.38
N VAL A 157 -19.71 13.16 -7.14
CA VAL A 157 -18.96 13.51 -5.92
C VAL A 157 -17.57 14.06 -6.23
N ASN A 158 -17.06 14.92 -5.36
CA ASN A 158 -15.69 15.42 -5.46
C ASN A 158 -14.66 14.53 -4.77
N THR A 159 -15.10 13.60 -3.94
CA THR A 159 -14.24 12.67 -3.22
C THR A 159 -14.94 11.32 -3.10
N HIS A 160 -14.24 10.26 -3.48
CA HIS A 160 -14.75 8.89 -3.37
C HIS A 160 -13.67 7.97 -2.82
N LYS A 161 -14.07 7.03 -1.96
CA LYS A 161 -13.21 5.98 -1.48
C LYS A 161 -13.34 4.73 -2.35
N HIS A 162 -12.28 4.42 -3.11
CA HIS A 162 -12.23 3.24 -3.98
C HIS A 162 -11.09 2.33 -3.56
N LEU A 163 -11.37 1.03 -3.36
CA LEU A 163 -10.40 0.03 -2.91
C LEU A 163 -9.50 0.52 -1.75
N GLY A 164 -10.11 1.21 -0.79
CA GLY A 164 -9.39 1.72 0.38
C GLY A 164 -8.62 3.02 0.20
N LEU A 165 -8.55 3.59 -1.00
CA LEU A 165 -7.96 4.88 -1.33
C LEU A 165 -9.02 5.96 -1.49
N PHE A 166 -8.76 7.15 -0.95
CA PHE A 166 -9.56 8.33 -1.20
C PHE A 166 -9.06 9.06 -2.44
N LEU A 167 -9.89 9.05 -3.48
CA LEU A 167 -9.67 9.78 -4.73
C LEU A 167 -10.43 11.09 -4.67
N THR A 168 -9.80 12.19 -5.04
CA THR A 168 -10.44 13.51 -5.15
C THR A 168 -10.44 13.95 -6.60
N SER A 169 -11.45 14.71 -7.04
CA SER A 169 -11.61 15.18 -8.41
C SER A 169 -10.39 15.96 -8.95
N ASN A 170 -9.64 16.60 -8.08
CA ASN A 170 -8.41 17.32 -8.41
C ASN A 170 -7.12 16.50 -8.15
N LEU A 171 -7.25 15.23 -7.76
CA LEU A 171 -6.12 14.36 -7.38
C LEU A 171 -5.23 14.95 -6.26
N ASP A 172 -5.83 15.66 -5.31
CA ASP A 172 -5.16 16.05 -4.05
C ASP A 172 -5.22 14.88 -3.07
N TRP A 173 -4.08 14.42 -2.62
CA TRP A 173 -3.94 13.25 -1.75
C TRP A 173 -4.00 13.59 -0.25
N SER A 174 -4.25 14.84 0.13
CA SER A 174 -4.30 15.25 1.54
C SER A 174 -5.38 14.50 2.33
N VAL A 175 -6.53 14.19 1.70
CA VAL A 175 -7.60 13.38 2.34
C VAL A 175 -7.09 11.97 2.64
N GLN A 176 -6.42 11.33 1.67
CA GLN A 176 -5.82 10.00 1.86
C GLN A 176 -4.77 10.02 2.97
N VAL A 177 -3.87 10.99 3.00
CA VAL A 177 -2.84 11.10 4.04
C VAL A 177 -3.48 11.32 5.41
N ASN A 178 -4.56 12.11 5.51
CA ASN A 178 -5.31 12.27 6.76
C ASN A 178 -5.81 10.93 7.30
N GLU A 179 -6.46 10.12 6.45
CA GLU A 179 -6.95 8.79 6.82
C GLU A 179 -5.83 7.84 7.25
N VAL A 180 -4.73 7.82 6.50
CA VAL A 180 -3.54 7.02 6.87
C VAL A 180 -3.02 7.46 8.24
N CYS A 181 -2.88 8.77 8.47
CA CYS A 181 -2.43 9.31 9.74
C CYS A 181 -3.36 8.94 10.90
N LEU A 182 -4.67 9.01 10.71
CA LEU A 182 -5.65 8.63 11.75
C LEU A 182 -5.52 7.15 12.10
N LYS A 183 -5.50 6.26 11.11
CA LYS A 183 -5.36 4.81 11.31
C LYS A 183 -4.02 4.46 11.96
N ALA A 184 -2.92 5.03 11.45
CA ALA A 184 -1.59 4.78 11.97
C ALA A 184 -1.41 5.28 13.41
N ASN A 185 -1.98 6.44 13.79
CA ASN A 185 -1.93 6.94 15.16
C ASN A 185 -2.67 6.02 16.15
N LYS A 186 -3.83 5.43 15.76
CA LYS A 186 -4.51 4.41 16.58
C LYS A 186 -3.61 3.21 16.83
N LYS A 187 -2.89 2.72 15.80
CA LYS A 187 -1.94 1.61 15.94
C LYS A 187 -0.70 1.99 16.75
N LEU A 188 -0.22 3.23 16.63
CA LEU A 188 0.87 3.75 17.48
C LEU A 188 0.48 3.82 18.96
N ALA A 189 -0.77 4.11 19.29
CA ALA A 189 -1.25 4.07 20.67
C ALA A 189 -1.14 2.64 21.25
N VAL A 190 -1.52 1.61 20.48
CA VAL A 190 -1.34 0.21 20.87
C VAL A 190 0.14 -0.15 21.01
N LEU A 191 0.99 0.28 20.06
CA LEU A 191 2.44 0.04 20.15
C LEU A 191 3.04 0.67 21.43
N ARG A 192 2.53 1.83 21.84
CA ARG A 192 2.97 2.52 23.07
C ARG A 192 2.53 1.78 24.33
N SER A 193 1.34 1.17 24.37
CA SER A 193 0.88 0.42 25.56
C SER A 193 1.75 -0.80 25.83
N VAL A 194 2.33 -1.40 24.78
CA VAL A 194 3.23 -2.57 24.89
C VAL A 194 4.73 -2.19 24.84
N LYS A 195 5.08 -0.94 25.12
CA LYS A 195 6.47 -0.42 25.06
C LYS A 195 7.50 -1.19 25.90
N LEU A 196 7.04 -2.02 26.84
CA LEU A 196 7.89 -2.86 27.69
C LEU A 196 8.44 -4.10 26.98
N LEU A 197 7.91 -4.47 25.82
CA LEU A 197 8.41 -5.58 25.02
C LEU A 197 9.83 -5.31 24.49
N SER A 198 10.50 -6.38 24.05
CA SER A 198 11.82 -6.28 23.45
C SER A 198 11.84 -5.36 22.23
N ARG A 199 12.99 -4.76 21.93
CA ARG A 199 13.16 -3.92 20.74
C ARG A 199 12.81 -4.66 19.45
N GLN A 200 13.22 -5.92 19.34
CA GLN A 200 12.93 -6.75 18.16
C GLN A 200 11.43 -6.97 17.98
N THR A 201 10.73 -7.28 19.07
CA THR A 201 9.27 -7.45 19.07
C THR A 201 8.56 -6.15 18.70
N LEU A 202 8.99 -5.00 19.24
CA LEU A 202 8.43 -3.69 18.92
C LEU A 202 8.69 -3.30 17.46
N ASP A 203 9.88 -3.58 16.90
CA ASP A 203 10.21 -3.38 15.48
C ASP A 203 9.30 -4.23 14.59
N LEU A 204 9.09 -5.50 14.95
CA LEU A 204 8.20 -6.39 14.22
C LEU A 204 6.74 -5.89 14.27
N LEU A 205 6.24 -5.55 15.46
CA LEU A 205 4.89 -5.01 15.64
C LEU A 205 4.67 -3.72 14.85
N PHE A 206 5.65 -2.80 14.85
CA PHE A 206 5.59 -1.60 14.03
C PHE A 206 5.43 -1.95 12.55
N LYS A 207 6.25 -2.86 12.02
CA LYS A 207 6.21 -3.27 10.61
C LYS A 207 4.89 -3.91 10.23
N LEU A 208 4.34 -4.77 11.10
CA LEU A 208 3.09 -5.48 10.85
C LEU A 208 1.84 -4.60 11.01
N THR A 209 1.86 -3.63 11.91
CA THR A 209 0.65 -2.88 12.26
C THR A 209 0.64 -1.44 11.73
N VAL A 210 1.67 -0.65 11.99
CA VAL A 210 1.72 0.77 11.64
C VAL A 210 2.23 0.95 10.22
N ARG A 211 3.38 0.33 9.89
CA ARG A 211 4.00 0.45 8.56
C ARG A 211 3.11 -0.11 7.48
N SER A 212 2.42 -1.23 7.71
CA SER A 212 1.49 -1.82 6.75
C SER A 212 0.36 -0.87 6.34
N VAL A 213 -0.12 -0.02 7.25
CA VAL A 213 -1.11 1.02 6.94
C VAL A 213 -0.53 2.11 6.06
N VAL A 214 0.73 2.51 6.28
CA VAL A 214 1.41 3.52 5.48
C VAL A 214 1.79 2.98 4.10
N ASP A 215 2.26 1.73 4.03
CA ASP A 215 2.72 1.08 2.80
C ASP A 215 1.55 0.77 1.84
N TYR A 216 0.30 0.68 2.36
CA TYR A 216 -0.84 0.36 1.53
C TYR A 216 -1.03 1.40 0.42
N ALA A 217 -0.90 0.94 -0.83
CA ALA A 217 -0.98 1.73 -2.04
C ALA A 217 -0.06 2.97 -2.08
N LEU A 218 0.98 3.02 -1.24
CA LEU A 218 1.95 4.12 -1.19
C LEU A 218 2.52 4.49 -2.58
N PRO A 219 2.87 3.53 -3.46
CA PRO A 219 3.36 3.82 -4.82
C PRO A 219 2.45 4.73 -5.66
N VAL A 220 1.15 4.73 -5.38
CA VAL A 220 0.17 5.49 -6.16
C VAL A 220 0.28 7.00 -5.90
N TYR A 221 0.64 7.40 -4.66
CA TYR A 221 0.48 8.80 -4.26
C TYR A 221 1.70 9.46 -3.61
N TYR A 222 2.72 8.71 -3.15
CA TYR A 222 3.80 9.26 -2.31
C TYR A 222 4.62 10.38 -2.96
N LYS A 223 4.75 10.42 -4.28
CA LYS A 223 5.43 11.52 -5.00
C LYS A 223 4.50 12.68 -5.35
N CYS A 224 3.19 12.45 -5.31
CA CYS A 224 2.19 13.45 -5.64
C CYS A 224 1.67 14.21 -4.42
N ILE A 225 2.05 13.81 -3.20
CA ILE A 225 1.63 14.46 -1.96
C ILE A 225 2.43 15.74 -1.70
N LYS A 226 1.83 16.65 -0.94
CA LYS A 226 2.49 17.87 -0.48
C LYS A 226 3.66 17.56 0.46
N VAL A 227 4.66 18.41 0.50
CA VAL A 227 5.82 18.27 1.40
C VAL A 227 5.36 18.20 2.88
N THR A 228 4.33 18.96 3.24
CA THR A 228 3.72 18.93 4.57
C THR A 228 3.09 17.57 4.89
N ASP A 229 2.44 16.94 3.94
CA ASP A 229 1.82 15.62 4.10
C ASP A 229 2.87 14.51 4.19
N LEU A 230 3.94 14.59 3.39
CA LEU A 230 5.09 13.68 3.51
C LEU A 230 5.72 13.80 4.92
N ALA A 231 5.92 15.03 5.40
CA ALA A 231 6.46 15.28 6.75
C ALA A 231 5.56 14.67 7.84
N ARG A 232 4.25 14.64 7.66
CA ARG A 232 3.30 13.99 8.59
C ARG A 232 3.49 12.48 8.61
N LEU A 233 3.66 11.84 7.45
CA LEU A 233 3.94 10.40 7.37
C LEU A 233 5.30 10.07 7.99
N GLU A 234 6.35 10.83 7.70
CA GLU A 234 7.66 10.69 8.34
C GLU A 234 7.59 10.86 9.86
N ASN A 235 6.72 11.74 10.35
CA ASN A 235 6.54 11.93 11.79
C ASN A 235 5.86 10.72 12.48
N LEU A 236 5.00 9.97 11.78
CA LEU A 236 4.47 8.69 12.29
C LEU A 236 5.61 7.68 12.52
N GLN A 237 6.49 7.53 11.54
CA GLN A 237 7.66 6.66 11.63
C GLN A 237 8.59 7.10 12.76
N TYR A 238 8.84 8.40 12.88
CA TYR A 238 9.65 8.96 13.96
C TYR A 238 9.07 8.69 15.36
N LYS A 239 7.74 8.83 15.52
CA LYS A 239 7.05 8.48 16.78
C LYS A 239 7.24 7.00 17.11
N ALA A 240 7.10 6.12 16.13
CA ALA A 240 7.34 4.68 16.28
C ALA A 240 8.81 4.40 16.64
N ALA A 241 9.76 5.03 15.95
CA ALA A 241 11.18 4.85 16.20
C ALA A 241 11.56 5.19 17.64
N LYS A 242 11.00 6.24 18.21
CA LYS A 242 11.19 6.58 19.63
C LYS A 242 10.64 5.52 20.59
N ILE A 243 9.48 4.93 20.27
CA ILE A 243 8.91 3.85 21.08
C ILE A 243 9.81 2.60 21.04
N VAL A 244 10.26 2.23 19.83
CA VAL A 244 11.07 1.03 19.60
C VAL A 244 12.45 1.14 20.25
N THR A 245 13.08 2.32 20.16
CA THR A 245 14.45 2.55 20.65
C THR A 245 14.52 3.04 22.10
N GLY A 246 13.45 3.58 22.65
CA GLY A 246 13.46 4.28 23.93
C GLY A 246 14.31 5.57 23.93
N ALA A 247 14.57 6.14 22.75
CA ALA A 247 15.35 7.37 22.61
C ALA A 247 14.61 8.59 23.15
N TYR A 248 15.35 9.64 23.50
CA TYR A 248 14.78 10.90 23.94
C TYR A 248 13.98 11.60 22.82
N HIS A 249 13.02 12.45 23.23
CA HIS A 249 12.08 13.10 22.30
C HIS A 249 12.73 14.05 21.28
N TYR A 250 13.90 14.59 21.58
CA TYR A 250 14.67 15.50 20.72
C TYR A 250 15.74 14.78 19.86
N THR A 251 15.77 13.46 19.85
CA THR A 251 16.68 12.71 18.99
C THR A 251 16.33 12.89 17.52
N SER A 252 17.34 13.09 16.65
CA SER A 252 17.16 13.28 15.21
C SER A 252 16.45 12.10 14.55
N LYS A 253 15.57 12.39 13.57
CA LYS A 253 14.86 11.36 12.77
C LYS A 253 15.85 10.48 12.01
N ASP A 254 16.87 11.10 11.40
CA ASP A 254 17.84 10.40 10.55
C ASP A 254 18.69 9.43 11.38
N LYS A 255 19.14 9.87 12.57
CA LYS A 255 19.86 9.01 13.49
C LYS A 255 19.03 7.81 13.94
N LEU A 256 17.73 7.98 14.20
CA LEU A 256 16.86 6.87 14.59
C LEU A 256 16.56 5.93 13.43
N ASN A 257 16.37 6.46 12.22
CA ASN A 257 16.20 5.63 11.03
C ASN A 257 17.46 4.78 10.76
N LEU A 258 18.65 5.39 10.85
CA LEU A 258 19.92 4.68 10.71
C LEU A 258 20.08 3.61 11.79
N GLU A 259 19.79 3.94 13.04
CA GLU A 259 19.86 3.03 14.18
C GLU A 259 18.96 1.80 14.02
N LEU A 260 17.77 1.96 13.42
CA LEU A 260 16.81 0.88 13.19
C LEU A 260 17.00 0.19 11.82
N GLY A 261 17.84 0.76 10.96
CA GLY A 261 17.93 0.35 9.55
C GLY A 261 16.59 0.55 8.83
N TRP A 262 15.88 1.63 9.16
CA TRP A 262 14.64 1.98 8.51
C TRP A 262 14.88 3.00 7.41
N GLU A 263 14.36 2.73 6.24
CA GLU A 263 14.28 3.67 5.12
C GLU A 263 13.29 4.79 5.42
N THR A 264 13.49 5.97 4.82
CA THR A 264 12.49 7.05 4.84
C THR A 264 11.22 6.61 4.10
N ILE A 265 10.09 7.27 4.33
CA ILE A 265 8.84 6.99 3.61
C ILE A 265 9.02 7.18 2.11
N GLN A 266 9.82 8.17 1.69
CA GLN A 266 10.12 8.39 0.29
C GLN A 266 10.91 7.23 -0.33
N THR A 267 12.01 6.81 0.29
CA THR A 267 12.80 5.64 -0.14
C THR A 267 11.95 4.36 -0.12
N ARG A 268 11.06 4.24 0.86
CA ARG A 268 10.11 3.12 0.94
C ARG A 268 9.14 3.11 -0.24
N GLY A 269 8.61 4.27 -0.62
CA GLY A 269 7.78 4.43 -1.81
C GLY A 269 8.52 4.07 -3.09
N ASP A 270 9.78 4.51 -3.23
CA ASP A 270 10.64 4.15 -4.36
C ASP A 270 10.85 2.63 -4.46
N LEU A 271 11.17 1.97 -3.34
CA LEU A 271 11.33 0.50 -3.28
C LEU A 271 10.05 -0.27 -3.63
N LEU A 272 8.92 0.16 -3.10
CA LEU A 272 7.64 -0.49 -3.39
C LEU A 272 7.25 -0.30 -4.86
N SER A 273 7.50 0.89 -5.41
CA SER A 273 7.26 1.20 -6.82
C SER A 273 8.13 0.36 -7.74
N LEU A 274 9.43 0.24 -7.46
CA LEU A 274 10.35 -0.59 -8.20
C LEU A 274 9.97 -2.08 -8.16
N ASN A 275 9.60 -2.59 -6.98
CA ASN A 275 9.17 -3.98 -6.84
C ASN A 275 7.88 -4.30 -7.63
N PHE A 276 6.95 -3.35 -7.70
CA PHE A 276 5.75 -3.50 -8.52
C PHE A 276 6.08 -3.37 -10.00
N PHE A 277 6.94 -2.43 -10.37
CA PHE A 277 7.37 -2.24 -11.75
C PHE A 277 8.12 -3.45 -12.31
N GLN A 278 8.97 -4.12 -11.50
CA GLN A 278 9.63 -5.37 -11.88
C GLN A 278 8.63 -6.45 -12.31
N LYS A 279 7.51 -6.60 -11.60
CA LYS A 279 6.45 -7.52 -11.99
C LYS A 279 5.80 -7.15 -13.33
N ILE A 280 5.63 -5.85 -13.58
CA ILE A 280 5.12 -5.37 -14.87
C ILE A 280 6.13 -5.67 -15.98
N HIS A 281 7.41 -5.40 -15.75
CA HIS A 281 8.50 -5.65 -16.68
C HIS A 281 8.62 -7.13 -17.06
N LEU A 282 8.53 -8.03 -16.09
CA LEU A 282 8.55 -9.48 -16.30
C LEU A 282 7.22 -10.04 -16.81
N GLN A 283 6.27 -9.19 -17.17
CA GLN A 283 4.95 -9.57 -17.69
C GLN A 283 4.08 -10.39 -16.72
N GLU A 284 4.36 -10.36 -15.43
CA GLU A 284 3.57 -11.05 -14.39
C GLU A 284 2.31 -10.28 -13.97
N THR A 285 1.94 -9.23 -14.71
CA THR A 285 0.77 -8.39 -14.43
C THR A 285 -0.26 -8.45 -15.55
N ARG A 286 -1.45 -7.90 -15.28
CA ARG A 286 -2.56 -7.87 -16.26
C ARG A 286 -2.20 -7.08 -17.52
N PRO A 287 -2.72 -7.48 -18.69
CA PRO A 287 -2.43 -6.82 -19.98
C PRO A 287 -2.68 -5.32 -19.98
N LEU A 288 -3.77 -4.85 -19.37
CA LEU A 288 -4.12 -3.42 -19.31
C LEU A 288 -3.02 -2.57 -18.65
N ILE A 289 -2.39 -3.05 -17.60
CA ILE A 289 -1.29 -2.33 -16.94
C ILE A 289 -0.09 -2.24 -17.89
N ARG A 290 0.14 -3.27 -18.70
CA ARG A 290 1.23 -3.30 -19.68
C ARG A 290 1.01 -2.32 -20.83
N THR A 291 -0.23 -2.07 -21.25
CA THR A 291 -0.52 -1.06 -22.27
C THR A 291 -0.18 0.36 -21.83
N CYS A 292 -0.14 0.61 -20.51
CA CYS A 292 0.30 1.88 -19.95
C CYS A 292 1.83 2.08 -19.94
N MET A 293 2.61 1.05 -20.29
CA MET A 293 4.07 1.14 -20.32
C MET A 293 4.57 1.83 -21.59
N PRO A 294 5.62 2.66 -21.49
CA PRO A 294 6.26 3.20 -22.67
C PRO A 294 7.02 2.10 -23.43
N LYS A 295 7.31 2.37 -24.69
CA LYS A 295 8.13 1.48 -25.51
C LYS A 295 9.57 1.40 -24.97
N LEU A 296 10.19 0.23 -25.12
CA LEU A 296 11.63 0.07 -24.92
C LEU A 296 12.37 0.80 -26.04
N ASP A 297 13.44 1.49 -25.71
CA ASP A 297 14.30 2.14 -26.68
C ASP A 297 15.29 1.11 -27.27
N PHE A 298 14.84 0.37 -28.29
CA PHE A 298 15.68 -0.60 -28.99
C PHE A 298 16.64 0.06 -30.01
N GLU A 299 16.42 1.32 -30.38
CA GLU A 299 17.20 1.99 -31.42
C GLU A 299 18.53 2.57 -30.91
N LYS A 300 18.71 2.71 -29.62
CA LYS A 300 20.00 3.12 -29.04
C LYS A 300 20.97 1.95 -28.90
N THR A 301 21.26 1.30 -30.00
CA THR A 301 22.29 0.27 -30.09
C THR A 301 23.72 0.82 -30.09
N CYS A 302 23.93 2.12 -30.07
CA CYS A 302 25.24 2.70 -29.90
C CYS A 302 25.72 2.62 -28.45
N MET A 303 26.90 2.06 -28.27
CA MET A 303 27.59 1.76 -27.01
C MET A 303 27.93 2.99 -26.14
N THR A 304 26.98 3.80 -25.77
CA THR A 304 27.13 4.80 -24.74
C THR A 304 26.64 4.28 -23.41
N ARG A 305 27.19 4.74 -22.28
CA ARG A 305 26.92 4.26 -20.89
C ARG A 305 25.47 4.31 -20.41
N SER A 306 24.54 4.80 -21.23
CA SER A 306 23.10 4.94 -20.95
C SER A 306 22.23 4.03 -21.85
N ASN A 307 22.56 2.77 -22.00
CA ASN A 307 21.98 1.87 -23.01
C ASN A 307 20.75 1.12 -22.52
N GLY A 308 19.63 1.24 -23.27
CA GLY A 308 18.54 0.25 -23.28
C GLY A 308 17.54 0.35 -22.12
N GLY A 309 17.16 1.56 -21.73
CA GLY A 309 16.06 1.80 -20.79
C GLY A 309 14.73 2.04 -21.51
N TYR A 310 13.67 2.23 -20.73
CA TYR A 310 12.40 2.68 -21.27
C TYR A 310 12.47 4.15 -21.71
N ILE A 311 11.77 4.48 -22.79
CA ILE A 311 11.64 5.87 -23.25
C ILE A 311 10.88 6.68 -22.18
N PRO A 312 11.43 7.78 -21.65
CA PRO A 312 10.72 8.59 -20.66
C PRO A 312 9.44 9.19 -21.25
N PHE A 313 8.39 9.27 -20.40
CA PHE A 313 7.16 9.94 -20.80
C PHE A 313 7.40 11.44 -21.04
N LYS A 314 6.81 11.95 -22.13
CA LYS A 314 6.63 13.39 -22.31
C LYS A 314 5.48 13.85 -21.42
N TYR A 315 5.66 14.89 -20.63
CA TYR A 315 4.65 15.37 -19.71
C TYR A 315 4.44 16.88 -19.81
N LYS A 316 3.18 17.29 -19.56
CA LYS A 316 2.80 18.71 -19.51
C LYS A 316 2.49 19.19 -18.09
N SER A 317 2.38 18.29 -17.11
CA SER A 317 2.06 18.63 -15.73
C SER A 317 2.98 17.89 -14.75
N GLU A 318 3.35 18.55 -13.65
CA GLU A 318 4.14 17.96 -12.57
C GLU A 318 3.38 16.81 -11.88
N LYS A 319 2.05 16.87 -11.80
CA LYS A 319 1.25 15.77 -11.26
C LYS A 319 1.46 14.48 -12.05
N PHE A 320 1.43 14.56 -13.37
CA PHE A 320 1.71 13.39 -14.22
C PHE A 320 3.16 12.94 -14.08
N ASN A 321 4.12 13.87 -14.09
CA ASN A 321 5.55 13.59 -13.93
C ASN A 321 5.86 12.83 -12.62
N ASN A 322 5.13 13.13 -11.55
CA ASN A 322 5.28 12.52 -10.23
C ASN A 322 4.37 11.29 -10.05
N SER A 323 3.52 10.94 -11.03
CA SER A 323 2.70 9.74 -10.96
C SER A 323 3.55 8.47 -11.08
N PHE A 324 2.94 7.31 -10.81
CA PHE A 324 3.63 6.03 -10.69
C PHE A 324 4.59 5.72 -11.85
N PHE A 325 4.10 5.70 -13.10
CA PHE A 325 4.93 5.30 -14.24
C PHE A 325 6.08 6.28 -14.53
N PRO A 326 5.85 7.59 -14.75
CA PRO A 326 6.94 8.51 -15.05
C PRO A 326 8.02 8.57 -13.97
N ASN A 327 7.60 8.58 -12.70
CA ASN A 327 8.55 8.60 -11.59
C ASN A 327 9.34 7.30 -11.46
N THR A 328 8.64 6.15 -11.52
CA THR A 328 9.29 4.85 -11.36
C THR A 328 10.26 4.55 -12.48
N LEU A 329 9.95 4.96 -13.72
CA LEU A 329 10.85 4.81 -14.86
C LEU A 329 12.15 5.58 -14.71
N LYS A 330 12.13 6.78 -14.11
CA LYS A 330 13.37 7.55 -13.84
C LYS A 330 14.29 6.76 -12.91
N ILE A 331 13.72 6.19 -11.86
CA ILE A 331 14.46 5.40 -10.87
C ILE A 331 14.94 4.08 -11.51
N TRP A 332 14.08 3.42 -12.27
CA TRP A 332 14.38 2.17 -12.97
C TRP A 332 15.52 2.32 -13.97
N ASN A 333 15.46 3.34 -14.83
CA ASN A 333 16.49 3.60 -15.83
C ASN A 333 17.85 3.95 -15.20
N ALA A 334 17.88 4.42 -13.96
CA ALA A 334 19.10 4.68 -13.21
C ALA A 334 19.71 3.42 -12.57
N LEU A 335 18.96 2.30 -12.48
CA LEU A 335 19.47 1.07 -11.90
C LEU A 335 20.51 0.39 -12.80
N PRO A 336 21.53 -0.26 -12.23
CA PRO A 336 22.45 -1.12 -12.97
C PRO A 336 21.72 -2.25 -13.72
N ARG A 337 22.20 -2.61 -14.91
CA ARG A 337 21.57 -3.64 -15.76
C ARG A 337 21.39 -4.99 -15.09
N HIS A 338 22.38 -5.43 -14.34
CA HIS A 338 22.31 -6.71 -13.63
C HIS A 338 21.16 -6.75 -12.62
N ILE A 339 20.76 -5.58 -12.08
CA ILE A 339 19.57 -5.48 -11.22
C ILE A 339 18.30 -5.51 -12.06
N GLN A 340 18.24 -4.78 -13.18
CA GLN A 340 17.05 -4.75 -14.05
C GLN A 340 16.70 -6.12 -14.65
N SER A 341 17.71 -6.95 -14.95
CA SER A 341 17.56 -8.30 -15.53
C SER A 341 17.34 -9.40 -14.48
N ALA A 342 17.41 -9.09 -13.20
CA ALA A 342 17.25 -10.06 -12.12
C ALA A 342 15.80 -10.57 -12.03
N ASN A 343 15.63 -11.81 -11.54
CA ASN A 343 14.30 -12.30 -11.17
C ASN A 343 13.71 -11.52 -9.98
N ILE A 344 12.44 -11.73 -9.65
CA ILE A 344 11.75 -10.94 -8.62
C ILE A 344 12.44 -11.02 -7.24
N GLU A 345 12.93 -12.18 -6.85
CA GLU A 345 13.53 -12.39 -5.52
C GLU A 345 14.91 -11.72 -5.45
N GLU A 346 15.76 -11.95 -6.43
CA GLU A 346 17.07 -11.31 -6.58
C GLU A 346 16.94 -9.78 -6.69
N PHE A 347 15.98 -9.31 -7.48
CA PHE A 347 15.69 -7.88 -7.62
C PHE A 347 15.37 -7.24 -6.27
N LYS A 348 14.49 -7.87 -5.48
CA LYS A 348 14.14 -7.38 -4.13
C LYS A 348 15.33 -7.35 -3.19
N GLU A 349 16.24 -8.32 -3.28
CA GLU A 349 17.45 -8.34 -2.46
C GLU A 349 18.44 -7.25 -2.88
N CYS A 350 18.69 -7.12 -4.19
CA CYS A 350 19.60 -6.10 -4.73
C CYS A 350 19.11 -4.69 -4.43
N THR A 351 17.83 -4.40 -4.70
CA THR A 351 17.25 -3.09 -4.39
C THR A 351 17.24 -2.80 -2.89
N LYS A 352 17.02 -3.81 -2.05
CA LYS A 352 17.16 -3.63 -0.59
C LYS A 352 18.59 -3.25 -0.20
N LYS A 353 19.61 -3.83 -0.81
CA LYS A 353 21.01 -3.50 -0.50
C LYS A 353 21.33 -2.08 -0.96
N GLU A 354 20.84 -1.68 -2.13
CA GLU A 354 21.10 -0.35 -2.73
C GLU A 354 20.43 0.79 -1.94
N PHE A 355 19.18 0.60 -1.51
CA PHE A 355 18.35 1.68 -0.95
C PHE A 355 18.20 1.63 0.58
N LYS A 356 18.53 0.51 1.23
CA LYS A 356 18.42 0.42 2.69
C LYS A 356 19.66 0.95 3.38
N PRO A 357 19.46 1.76 4.43
CA PRO A 357 20.57 2.10 5.31
C PRO A 357 21.13 0.85 5.97
N PRO A 358 22.43 0.78 6.22
CA PRO A 358 23.05 -0.34 6.94
C PRO A 358 22.37 -0.52 8.30
N ARG A 359 22.11 -1.77 8.69
CA ARG A 359 21.51 -2.09 9.98
C ARG A 359 22.64 -2.46 10.93
N TYR A 360 22.71 -1.81 12.06
CA TYR A 360 23.61 -2.25 13.15
C TYR A 360 23.11 -3.58 13.74
N LYS A 361 23.92 -4.62 13.65
CA LYS A 361 23.56 -5.99 14.06
C LYS A 361 23.58 -6.22 15.59
N HIS A 362 24.15 -5.28 16.36
CA HIS A 362 24.47 -5.45 17.78
C HIS A 362 23.27 -5.50 18.76
N PHE A 363 22.04 -5.38 18.29
CA PHE A 363 20.84 -5.30 19.14
C PHE A 363 20.10 -6.61 19.34
N ALA A 364 20.66 -7.72 18.90
CA ALA A 364 20.05 -9.03 19.09
C ALA A 364 20.27 -9.62 20.49
N ARG A 365 21.20 -9.04 21.26
CA ARG A 365 21.62 -9.53 22.55
C ARG A 365 21.52 -8.46 23.63
N GLY A 366 21.37 -8.85 24.90
CA GLY A 366 21.33 -7.96 26.05
C GLY A 366 19.94 -7.56 26.54
N SER A 367 19.90 -6.92 27.69
CA SER A 367 18.66 -6.45 28.31
C SER A 367 18.03 -5.29 27.54
N LYS A 368 16.75 -5.08 27.71
CA LYS A 368 16.05 -3.93 27.11
C LYS A 368 16.65 -2.59 27.55
N LEU A 369 16.94 -2.46 28.84
CA LEU A 369 17.54 -1.24 29.39
C LEU A 369 18.92 -0.99 28.79
N GLY A 370 19.76 -2.02 28.69
CA GLY A 370 21.07 -1.95 28.03
C GLY A 370 20.95 -1.48 26.58
N ASN A 371 20.03 -2.04 25.82
CA ASN A 371 19.78 -1.63 24.42
C ASN A 371 19.31 -0.17 24.29
N ILE A 372 18.49 0.32 25.24
CA ILE A 372 18.08 1.74 25.29
C ILE A 372 19.28 2.64 25.55
N LEU A 373 20.11 2.30 26.54
CA LEU A 373 21.30 3.07 26.91
C LEU A 373 22.32 3.12 25.76
N LEU A 374 22.59 1.98 25.14
CA LEU A 374 23.48 1.90 23.98
C LEU A 374 22.96 2.73 22.81
N THR A 375 21.64 2.70 22.53
CA THR A 375 21.06 3.57 21.51
C THR A 375 21.27 5.04 21.84
N ARG A 376 20.99 5.46 23.07
CA ARG A 376 21.15 6.86 23.51
C ARG A 376 22.59 7.33 23.35
N ILE A 377 23.55 6.51 23.69
CA ILE A 377 24.99 6.81 23.51
C ILE A 377 25.33 6.97 22.02
N ARG A 378 24.95 6.01 21.16
CA ARG A 378 25.25 6.05 19.71
C ARG A 378 24.62 7.24 18.99
N VAL A 379 23.41 7.62 19.35
CA VAL A 379 22.79 8.82 18.76
C VAL A 379 23.33 10.12 19.35
N GLY A 380 24.33 10.07 20.27
CA GLY A 380 24.93 11.22 20.92
C GLY A 380 23.99 11.90 21.92
N ARG A 381 23.08 11.13 22.54
CA ARG A 381 22.09 11.61 23.51
C ARG A 381 22.06 10.66 24.69
N SER A 382 23.02 10.80 25.60
CA SER A 382 23.23 9.91 26.73
C SER A 382 22.98 10.62 28.06
N SER A 383 23.13 9.88 29.16
CA SER A 383 23.14 10.44 30.51
C SER A 383 24.52 10.89 30.96
N LEU A 384 25.53 10.84 30.07
CA LEU A 384 26.90 11.26 30.33
C LEU A 384 26.97 12.77 30.54
N ASN A 385 27.91 13.22 31.37
CA ASN A 385 27.99 14.61 31.80
C ASN A 385 28.25 15.59 30.63
N GLN A 386 29.03 15.18 29.63
CA GLN A 386 29.21 15.99 28.42
C GLN A 386 27.88 16.35 27.76
N HIS A 387 27.00 15.36 27.60
CA HIS A 387 25.70 15.63 26.99
C HIS A 387 24.78 16.43 27.92
N LYS A 388 24.76 16.11 29.22
CA LYS A 388 24.00 16.88 30.22
C LYS A 388 24.43 18.34 30.24
N PHE A 389 25.74 18.60 30.19
CA PHE A 389 26.29 19.96 30.13
C PHE A 389 25.85 20.67 28.84
N THR A 390 25.93 20.01 27.70
CA THR A 390 25.50 20.60 26.41
C THR A 390 24.04 21.03 26.38
N ILE A 391 23.18 20.37 27.17
CA ILE A 391 21.73 20.68 27.25
C ILE A 391 21.35 21.43 28.51
N GLY A 392 22.31 21.94 29.28
CA GLY A 392 22.09 22.73 30.48
C GLY A 392 21.54 21.99 31.71
N LEU A 393 21.75 20.66 31.76
CA LEU A 393 21.34 19.82 32.90
C LEU A 393 22.49 19.42 33.83
N SER A 394 23.70 19.89 33.57
CA SER A 394 24.88 19.74 34.44
C SER A 394 25.73 20.99 34.35
N ASP A 395 26.38 21.33 35.44
CA ASP A 395 27.27 22.48 35.51
C ASP A 395 28.66 22.19 34.95
N SER A 396 29.02 20.93 34.77
CA SER A 396 30.30 20.50 34.22
C SER A 396 30.17 19.30 33.31
N PRO A 397 30.98 19.25 32.22
CA PRO A 397 31.07 18.07 31.34
C PRO A 397 31.99 16.98 31.91
N GLU A 398 32.65 17.18 33.08
CA GLU A 398 33.67 16.33 33.63
C GLU A 398 33.17 14.95 34.06
N CYS A 399 34.01 13.96 33.88
CA CYS A 399 33.81 12.60 34.40
C CYS A 399 34.23 12.50 35.87
N LEU A 400 33.63 11.59 36.61
CA LEU A 400 34.02 11.27 37.99
C LEU A 400 35.49 10.82 38.12
N CYS A 401 36.11 10.38 37.04
CA CYS A 401 37.55 10.06 36.98
C CYS A 401 38.43 11.30 36.80
N HIS A 402 37.86 12.50 36.87
CA HIS A 402 38.54 13.79 36.64
C HIS A 402 39.00 14.05 35.20
N CYS A 403 38.56 13.26 34.24
CA CYS A 403 38.72 13.60 32.83
C CYS A 403 37.85 14.81 32.48
N LYS A 404 38.37 15.76 31.67
CA LYS A 404 37.72 17.02 31.30
C LYS A 404 36.36 16.86 30.63
N SER A 405 36.06 15.68 30.07
CA SER A 405 34.79 15.43 29.38
C SER A 405 34.38 13.97 29.51
N GLU A 406 33.20 13.72 30.07
CA GLU A 406 32.57 12.39 30.08
C GLU A 406 31.84 12.19 28.73
N SER A 407 32.64 12.00 27.66
CA SER A 407 32.13 11.69 26.32
C SER A 407 31.84 10.19 26.15
N PRO A 408 31.08 9.78 25.12
CA PRO A 408 30.93 8.35 24.78
C PRO A 408 32.28 7.65 24.54
N GLU A 409 33.20 8.30 23.85
CA GLU A 409 34.54 7.78 23.59
C GLU A 409 35.28 7.56 24.89
N HIS A 410 35.35 8.58 25.75
CA HIS A 410 35.97 8.47 27.05
C HIS A 410 35.34 7.35 27.89
N PHE A 411 34.01 7.26 27.93
CA PHE A 411 33.30 6.24 28.71
C PHE A 411 33.66 4.81 28.27
N PHE A 412 33.73 4.56 26.94
CA PHE A 412 33.97 3.22 26.44
C PHE A 412 35.46 2.83 26.31
N LEU A 413 36.32 3.79 26.02
CA LEU A 413 37.71 3.49 25.63
C LEU A 413 38.73 3.88 26.68
N ASP A 414 38.48 4.93 27.44
CA ASP A 414 39.54 5.56 28.24
C ASP A 414 39.24 5.61 29.74
N CYS A 415 37.98 5.46 30.16
CA CYS A 415 37.63 5.65 31.54
C CYS A 415 37.91 4.40 32.41
N PHE A 416 38.86 4.51 33.30
CA PHE A 416 39.19 3.40 34.21
C PHE A 416 38.07 3.04 35.19
N LEU A 417 37.19 3.99 35.53
CA LEU A 417 36.03 3.74 36.42
C LEU A 417 34.98 2.81 35.76
N TYR A 418 34.89 2.82 34.44
CA TYR A 418 33.92 2.03 33.68
C TYR A 418 34.54 0.87 32.89
N SER A 419 35.86 0.61 33.10
CA SER A 419 36.60 -0.41 32.33
C SER A 419 36.02 -1.82 32.47
N LEU A 420 35.55 -2.18 33.68
CA LEU A 420 35.00 -3.51 33.97
C LEU A 420 33.63 -3.68 33.29
N GLU A 421 32.76 -2.67 33.36
CA GLU A 421 31.43 -2.65 32.69
C GLU A 421 31.56 -2.65 31.16
N CYS A 422 32.58 -1.98 30.63
CA CYS A 422 32.83 -1.93 29.19
C CYS A 422 33.38 -3.28 28.67
N GLN A 423 34.19 -4.01 29.43
CA GLN A 423 34.61 -5.37 29.07
C GLN A 423 33.42 -6.33 28.96
N ILE A 424 32.48 -6.28 29.91
CA ILE A 424 31.25 -7.10 29.87
C ILE A 424 30.35 -6.77 28.65
N LEU A 425 30.45 -5.56 28.11
CA LEU A 425 29.69 -5.14 26.93
C LEU A 425 30.36 -5.48 25.60
N SER A 426 31.66 -5.80 25.60
CA SER A 426 32.45 -6.18 24.42
C SER A 426 32.38 -7.68 24.10
N ASP A 427 32.09 -8.52 25.09
CA ASP A 427 31.77 -9.94 24.94
C ASP A 427 30.30 -10.18 24.59
#